data_68a1de4734135148396acfdb6ad59f00
#
_entry.id   68a1de4734135148396acfdb6ad59f00
#
_cell.length_a   1.000
_cell.length_b   1.000
_cell.length_c   1.000
_cell.angle_alpha   90.00
_cell.angle_beta   90.00
_cell.angle_gamma   90.00
#
_symmetry.space_group_name_H-M   'P 1'
#
loop_
_entity.id
_entity.type
_entity.pdbx_description
1 polymer ?
#
loop_
_entity_poly.entity_id
_entity_poly.type
_entity_poly.pdbx_seq_one_letter_code
_entity_poly.pdbx_strand_id
1 'polypeptide(L)'
;MKEYLSNVLEILEEKGVLNESYDLEFKSAKGGLPRSLWESYSAFANSEGGTIILGVSEKDNYCYLDGLGEDVVRKWLDDFWNQINNKEKVSVNLLTAKDVRIEKVKDDINVLIIRVPPASFRYRPVYIGTDMLKGTYRRDHTGDYRCMPEEVKRMLADSLPDKPDSLVLEHSTIEDLDLPTLDQYRNILRSVKPMHPFLTLDNLPFLQRLGAWKVNRATGTYGLTAAGLLMFGKTQSIQEFFPDYHVDYQEISNQGSRWIDRIYPDGTWEANLFQFFHRVWPKLSFSLPKPFLLENGRRRDEGAIHEALREAFANSIIHADYRGQGGIVIKKYPDRFLFVNPGYMLVPLEQYYKGGCSVPRNTTIQTMFSLLGYGEKAGSGSLRIMSAWASAHWRKPFISMTNRPDRVCLDLKMEVLLPKDSLEHLEYIFGKDVRNMYGDALVILSTAEIEGGVSNLRLQGLLNKHSSEISIMLKDLCSQGYLNPENKGRWTSYHLNKGIGLKQGSLFENLDGHLNEKMDTS
;
A
#
# COMPACT_ATOMS: atom_id res chain seq x y z
N MET A 1 1.62 5.49 20.07
CA MET A 1 3.07 5.64 19.85
C MET A 1 3.87 5.96 21.10
N LYS A 2 3.48 6.93 21.98
CA LYS A 2 4.15 7.09 23.31
C LYS A 2 4.04 5.81 24.14
N GLU A 3 2.86 5.22 24.16
CA GLU A 3 2.55 3.96 24.86
C GLU A 3 3.35 2.76 24.32
N TYR A 4 3.51 2.66 22.99
CA TYR A 4 4.35 1.63 22.36
C TYR A 4 5.82 1.74 22.77
N LEU A 5 6.40 2.96 22.73
CA LEU A 5 7.77 3.19 23.17
C LEU A 5 7.93 2.95 24.67
N SER A 6 6.92 3.30 25.49
CA SER A 6 6.92 2.96 26.92
C SER A 6 6.94 1.45 27.13
N ASN A 7 6.11 0.70 26.41
CA ASN A 7 6.10 -0.78 26.49
C ASN A 7 7.43 -1.40 26.03
N VAL A 8 8.03 -0.85 24.94
CA VAL A 8 9.36 -1.30 24.48
C VAL A 8 10.43 -1.06 25.56
N LEU A 9 10.37 0.08 26.22
CA LEU A 9 11.31 0.42 27.31
C LEU A 9 11.08 -0.42 28.55
N GLU A 10 9.84 -0.68 28.96
CA GLU A 10 9.48 -1.60 30.05
C GLU A 10 10.00 -3.02 29.80
N ILE A 11 9.84 -3.53 28.57
CA ILE A 11 10.36 -4.86 28.21
C ILE A 11 11.89 -4.88 28.25
N LEU A 12 12.57 -3.80 27.85
CA LEU A 12 14.02 -3.66 27.98
C LEU A 12 14.48 -3.62 29.45
N GLU A 13 13.70 -3.00 30.34
CA GLU A 13 13.96 -2.99 31.81
C GLU A 13 13.90 -4.39 32.40
N GLU A 14 12.90 -5.17 32.02
CA GLU A 14 12.63 -6.52 32.54
C GLU A 14 13.51 -7.62 31.94
N LYS A 15 14.48 -7.28 31.10
CA LYS A 15 15.29 -8.23 30.31
C LYS A 15 14.42 -9.15 29.44
N GLY A 16 13.30 -8.62 28.93
CA GLY A 16 12.40 -9.35 28.04
C GLY A 16 13.02 -9.60 26.66
N VAL A 17 12.47 -10.57 25.93
CA VAL A 17 12.83 -10.83 24.55
C VAL A 17 12.22 -9.74 23.67
N LEU A 18 13.04 -8.82 23.20
CA LEU A 18 12.69 -7.85 22.17
C LEU A 18 13.49 -8.19 20.91
N ASN A 19 12.80 -8.31 19.79
CA ASN A 19 13.44 -8.44 18.49
C ASN A 19 13.28 -7.13 17.73
N GLU A 20 14.24 -6.81 16.87
CA GLU A 20 14.09 -5.77 15.87
C GLU A 20 12.84 -6.04 15.03
N SER A 21 12.15 -4.98 14.65
CA SER A 21 10.97 -5.04 13.82
C SER A 21 11.19 -4.23 12.55
N TYR A 22 10.23 -4.28 11.66
CA TYR A 22 10.23 -3.49 10.44
C TYR A 22 10.43 -1.98 10.69
N ASP A 23 9.89 -1.47 11.80
CA ASP A 23 9.88 -0.06 12.19
C ASP A 23 10.71 0.25 13.45
N LEU A 24 11.45 -0.74 13.97
CA LEU A 24 12.27 -0.60 15.18
C LEU A 24 13.65 -1.22 14.97
N GLU A 25 14.68 -0.46 15.31
CA GLU A 25 16.08 -0.85 15.19
C GLU A 25 16.83 -0.52 16.47
N PHE A 26 17.66 -1.44 16.96
CA PHE A 26 18.51 -1.25 18.11
C PHE A 26 19.97 -1.10 17.68
N LYS A 27 20.67 -0.16 18.31
CA LYS A 27 22.10 0.03 18.04
C LYS A 27 22.88 0.23 19.34
N SER A 28 23.93 -0.54 19.50
CA SER A 28 24.94 -0.26 20.52
C SER A 28 25.76 0.96 20.11
N ALA A 29 26.03 1.82 21.06
CA ALA A 29 26.83 3.02 20.84
C ALA A 29 27.96 3.15 21.89
N LYS A 30 28.40 2.06 22.53
CA LYS A 30 29.49 2.06 23.52
C LYS A 30 30.77 2.75 23.03
N GLY A 31 31.04 2.73 21.71
CA GLY A 31 32.18 3.36 21.06
C GLY A 31 31.87 4.70 20.35
N GLY A 32 30.70 5.28 20.55
CA GLY A 32 30.19 6.44 19.82
C GLY A 32 29.14 6.07 18.76
N LEU A 33 28.75 7.02 17.91
CA LEU A 33 27.72 6.81 16.89
C LEU A 33 28.20 5.78 15.83
N PRO A 34 27.57 4.59 15.72
CA PRO A 34 28.01 3.58 14.77
C PRO A 34 27.69 3.99 13.32
N ARG A 35 28.51 3.51 12.38
CA ARG A 35 28.26 3.77 10.94
C ARG A 35 26.90 3.23 10.49
N SER A 36 26.48 2.09 10.99
CA SER A 36 25.21 1.44 10.68
C SER A 36 23.98 2.28 11.09
N LEU A 37 24.13 3.25 12.01
CA LEU A 37 23.09 4.22 12.32
C LEU A 37 22.62 4.99 11.06
N TRP A 38 23.57 5.40 10.23
CA TRP A 38 23.28 6.19 9.04
C TRP A 38 22.68 5.34 7.92
N GLU A 39 23.06 4.05 7.85
CA GLU A 39 22.45 3.08 6.94
C GLU A 39 20.98 2.88 7.32
N SER A 40 20.66 2.69 8.60
CA SER A 40 19.29 2.59 9.11
C SER A 40 18.51 3.89 8.93
N TYR A 41 19.14 5.05 9.12
CA TYR A 41 18.51 6.34 8.82
C TYR A 41 18.08 6.44 7.35
N SER A 42 19.00 6.13 6.42
CA SER A 42 18.69 6.11 4.98
C SER A 42 17.59 5.09 4.67
N ALA A 43 17.67 3.89 5.25
CA ALA A 43 16.72 2.82 5.02
C ALA A 43 15.29 3.18 5.46
N PHE A 44 15.14 3.73 6.67
CA PHE A 44 13.85 4.20 7.18
C PHE A 44 13.31 5.38 6.37
N ALA A 45 14.17 6.36 6.05
CA ALA A 45 13.77 7.51 5.26
C ALA A 45 13.25 7.13 3.85
N ASN A 46 13.86 6.15 3.21
CA ASN A 46 13.45 5.68 1.87
C ASN A 46 12.34 4.62 1.89
N SER A 47 11.89 4.22 3.08
CA SER A 47 10.81 3.25 3.27
C SER A 47 9.62 3.90 3.98
N GLU A 48 9.07 3.29 5.02
CA GLU A 48 7.87 3.73 5.75
C GLU A 48 8.18 4.52 7.03
N GLY A 49 9.46 4.88 7.23
CA GLY A 49 9.94 5.44 8.49
C GLY A 49 10.21 4.36 9.53
N GLY A 50 10.64 4.79 10.72
CA GLY A 50 10.92 3.89 11.85
C GLY A 50 11.57 4.59 13.02
N THR A 51 11.90 3.83 14.04
CA THR A 51 12.54 4.31 15.26
C THR A 51 13.87 3.59 15.49
N ILE A 52 14.92 4.35 15.71
CA ILE A 52 16.24 3.83 16.09
C ILE A 52 16.44 4.12 17.57
N ILE A 53 16.81 3.12 18.36
CA ILE A 53 17.14 3.26 19.78
C ILE A 53 18.64 2.98 19.95
N LEU A 54 19.39 4.00 20.33
CA LEU A 54 20.81 3.89 20.64
C LEU A 54 21.04 3.64 22.12
N GLY A 55 21.98 2.78 22.45
CA GLY A 55 22.28 2.35 23.82
C GLY A 55 21.73 0.97 24.16
N VAL A 56 21.40 0.19 23.13
CA VAL A 56 20.92 -1.19 23.22
C VAL A 56 21.78 -2.08 22.35
N SER A 57 22.35 -3.14 22.93
CA SER A 57 23.10 -4.19 22.22
C SER A 57 22.22 -5.43 22.04
N GLU A 58 22.31 -6.10 20.91
CA GLU A 58 21.70 -7.40 20.65
C GLU A 58 22.74 -8.50 20.78
N LYS A 59 22.43 -9.55 21.54
CA LYS A 59 23.25 -10.75 21.66
C LYS A 59 22.35 -11.97 21.85
N ASP A 60 22.54 -13.00 21.06
CA ASP A 60 21.80 -14.28 21.13
C ASP A 60 20.27 -14.09 21.07
N ASN A 61 19.78 -13.17 20.23
CA ASN A 61 18.38 -12.74 20.12
C ASN A 61 17.80 -12.03 21.37
N TYR A 62 18.64 -11.58 22.29
CA TYR A 62 18.23 -10.78 23.44
C TYR A 62 18.80 -9.37 23.34
N CYS A 63 17.99 -8.40 23.73
CA CYS A 63 18.40 -7.00 23.80
C CYS A 63 18.88 -6.66 25.21
N TYR A 64 20.03 -6.00 25.29
CA TYR A 64 20.67 -5.58 26.53
C TYR A 64 20.91 -4.08 26.52
N LEU A 65 20.52 -3.40 27.60
CA LEU A 65 20.89 -2.00 27.80
C LEU A 65 22.41 -1.85 27.95
N ASP A 66 23.00 -0.88 27.26
CA ASP A 66 24.44 -0.63 27.29
C ASP A 66 24.96 -0.02 28.63
N GLY A 67 24.07 0.37 29.52
CA GLY A 67 24.41 0.90 30.84
C GLY A 67 25.01 2.30 30.79
N LEU A 68 24.50 3.19 29.94
CA LEU A 68 25.09 4.50 29.66
C LEU A 68 24.46 5.61 30.49
N GLY A 69 25.31 6.42 31.10
CA GLY A 69 24.90 7.62 31.84
C GLY A 69 24.42 8.75 30.92
N GLU A 70 23.69 9.70 31.51
CA GLU A 70 23.08 10.83 30.78
C GLU A 70 24.12 11.69 30.03
N ASP A 71 25.29 11.95 30.63
CA ASP A 71 26.34 12.77 30.03
C ASP A 71 26.87 12.16 28.71
N VAL A 72 27.00 10.83 28.64
CA VAL A 72 27.45 10.13 27.45
C VAL A 72 26.39 10.25 26.35
N VAL A 73 25.11 10.06 26.69
CA VAL A 73 24.01 10.14 25.73
C VAL A 73 23.79 11.57 25.24
N ARG A 74 24.00 12.59 26.10
CA ARG A 74 23.98 14.00 25.69
C ARG A 74 25.07 14.31 24.66
N LYS A 75 26.27 13.81 24.85
CA LYS A 75 27.35 13.96 23.87
C LYS A 75 26.98 13.32 22.53
N TRP A 76 26.33 12.16 22.53
CA TRP A 76 25.85 11.55 21.28
C TRP A 76 24.76 12.36 20.60
N LEU A 77 23.88 12.98 21.36
CA LEU A 77 22.87 13.87 20.83
C LEU A 77 23.49 15.04 20.05
N ASP A 78 24.53 15.67 20.64
CA ASP A 78 25.26 16.77 20.00
C ASP A 78 26.03 16.28 18.76
N ASP A 79 26.73 15.15 18.87
CA ASP A 79 27.45 14.52 17.76
C ASP A 79 26.49 14.12 16.64
N PHE A 80 25.31 13.62 16.97
CA PHE A 80 24.28 13.24 16.01
C PHE A 80 23.79 14.44 15.21
N TRP A 81 23.41 15.54 15.88
CA TRP A 81 22.95 16.75 15.21
C TRP A 81 24.04 17.39 14.33
N ASN A 82 25.29 17.35 14.75
CA ASN A 82 26.40 17.83 13.94
C ASN A 82 26.58 16.97 12.69
N GLN A 83 26.49 15.65 12.81
CA GLN A 83 26.70 14.73 11.69
C GLN A 83 25.54 14.69 10.72
N ILE A 84 24.27 14.71 11.17
CA ILE A 84 23.10 14.65 10.28
C ILE A 84 22.96 15.91 9.42
N ASN A 85 23.45 17.05 9.91
CA ASN A 85 23.47 18.32 9.16
C ASN A 85 24.66 18.41 8.19
N ASN A 86 25.62 17.49 8.26
CA ASN A 86 26.72 17.43 7.29
C ASN A 86 26.28 16.72 6.01
N LYS A 87 26.16 17.47 4.91
CA LYS A 87 25.72 16.94 3.60
C LYS A 87 26.68 15.92 2.97
N GLU A 88 27.94 15.89 3.39
CA GLU A 88 28.86 14.84 2.98
C GLU A 88 28.60 13.51 3.70
N LYS A 89 27.89 13.56 4.84
CA LYS A 89 27.51 12.41 5.63
C LYS A 89 26.11 11.89 5.28
N VAL A 90 25.13 12.80 5.22
CA VAL A 90 23.72 12.49 4.93
C VAL A 90 23.17 13.54 3.97
N SER A 91 22.56 13.09 2.89
CA SER A 91 22.07 13.97 1.81
C SER A 91 20.98 14.95 2.29
N VAL A 92 20.10 14.51 3.18
CA VAL A 92 18.97 15.30 3.69
C VAL A 92 18.71 14.98 5.17
N ASN A 93 18.62 16.01 5.99
CA ASN A 93 18.10 15.91 7.35
C ASN A 93 16.57 16.08 7.32
N LEU A 94 15.84 15.04 7.72
CA LEU A 94 14.37 15.02 7.80
C LEU A 94 13.85 15.30 9.22
N LEU A 95 14.75 15.37 10.23
CA LEU A 95 14.39 15.38 11.63
C LEU A 95 14.22 16.80 12.17
N THR A 96 13.34 16.90 13.14
CA THR A 96 13.18 18.07 14.00
C THR A 96 13.59 17.72 15.43
N ALA A 97 13.73 18.70 16.31
CA ALA A 97 14.07 18.48 17.71
C ALA A 97 13.07 17.56 18.45
N LYS A 98 11.83 17.40 17.91
CA LYS A 98 10.81 16.52 18.49
C LYS A 98 11.02 15.04 18.17
N ASP A 99 11.83 14.77 17.14
CA ASP A 99 12.06 13.43 16.64
C ASP A 99 13.24 12.73 17.32
N VAL A 100 14.06 13.49 18.08
CA VAL A 100 15.24 12.97 18.78
C VAL A 100 15.15 13.34 20.26
N ARG A 101 15.19 12.34 21.12
CA ARG A 101 15.08 12.56 22.58
C ARG A 101 15.90 11.56 23.38
N ILE A 102 16.36 12.00 24.53
CA ILE A 102 16.94 11.13 25.56
C ILE A 102 15.79 10.61 26.40
N GLU A 103 15.77 9.31 26.66
CA GLU A 103 14.78 8.67 27.54
C GLU A 103 15.52 7.88 28.63
N LYS A 104 15.10 8.07 29.88
CA LYS A 104 15.60 7.30 31.01
C LYS A 104 14.84 5.99 31.10
N VAL A 105 15.55 4.87 31.10
CA VAL A 105 14.96 3.53 31.11
C VAL A 105 14.98 2.96 32.54
N LYS A 106 16.15 2.96 33.19
CA LYS A 106 16.31 2.40 34.55
C LYS A 106 17.43 3.12 35.26
N ASP A 107 17.23 3.43 36.57
CA ASP A 107 18.21 4.11 37.44
C ASP A 107 18.88 5.28 36.70
N ASP A 108 20.18 5.15 36.38
CA ASP A 108 20.96 6.14 35.63
C ASP A 108 21.22 5.70 34.17
N ILE A 109 20.49 4.69 33.65
CA ILE A 109 20.64 4.18 32.32
C ILE A 109 19.73 4.95 31.37
N ASN A 110 20.33 5.57 30.37
CA ASN A 110 19.64 6.38 29.36
C ASN A 110 19.86 5.80 27.96
N VAL A 111 18.89 6.03 27.08
CA VAL A 111 18.95 5.70 25.65
C VAL A 111 18.64 6.93 24.81
N LEU A 112 19.13 6.97 23.58
CA LEU A 112 18.76 8.01 22.61
C LEU A 112 17.77 7.42 21.62
N ILE A 113 16.58 7.98 21.57
CA ILE A 113 15.51 7.59 20.65
C ILE A 113 15.49 8.56 19.47
N ILE A 114 15.61 8.02 18.26
CA ILE A 114 15.59 8.76 17.00
C ILE A 114 14.42 8.24 16.16
N ARG A 115 13.42 9.07 15.95
CA ARG A 115 12.28 8.76 15.09
C ARG A 115 12.54 9.28 13.68
N VAL A 116 12.73 8.40 12.73
CA VAL A 116 12.95 8.74 11.32
C VAL A 116 11.62 8.72 10.57
N PRO A 117 11.10 9.86 10.10
CA PRO A 117 9.90 9.87 9.28
C PRO A 117 10.21 9.36 7.86
N PRO A 118 9.21 8.81 7.14
CA PRO A 118 9.37 8.51 5.72
C PRO A 118 9.62 9.81 4.95
N ALA A 119 10.65 9.83 4.10
CA ALA A 119 10.93 10.97 3.25
C ALA A 119 9.80 11.18 2.23
N SER A 120 9.39 12.42 2.02
CA SER A 120 8.58 12.75 0.85
C SER A 120 9.33 12.31 -0.43
N PHE A 121 8.60 11.86 -1.44
CA PHE A 121 9.18 11.49 -2.74
C PHE A 121 10.13 12.56 -3.31
N ARG A 122 9.90 13.84 -3.01
CA ARG A 122 10.75 14.99 -3.44
C ARG A 122 12.15 14.97 -2.84
N TYR A 123 12.34 14.31 -1.71
CA TYR A 123 13.63 14.20 -1.02
C TYR A 123 14.27 12.83 -1.20
N ARG A 124 13.62 11.90 -1.88
CA ARG A 124 14.20 10.60 -2.21
C ARG A 124 15.06 10.68 -3.46
N PRO A 125 16.18 9.98 -3.53
CA PRO A 125 16.71 9.10 -2.48
C PRO A 125 17.41 9.88 -1.36
N VAL A 126 17.18 9.46 -0.11
CA VAL A 126 17.99 9.86 1.04
C VAL A 126 19.17 8.91 1.12
N TYR A 127 20.39 9.41 1.01
CA TYR A 127 21.60 8.59 0.96
C TYR A 127 22.69 9.10 1.90
N ILE A 128 23.65 8.22 2.21
CA ILE A 128 24.80 8.50 3.04
C ILE A 128 26.07 8.60 2.19
N GLY A 129 26.98 9.47 2.61
CA GLY A 129 28.18 9.78 1.85
C GLY A 129 27.91 10.62 0.61
N THR A 130 28.84 10.60 -0.34
CA THR A 130 28.82 11.45 -1.56
C THR A 130 28.27 10.75 -2.80
N ASP A 131 28.19 9.40 -2.78
CA ASP A 131 27.70 8.59 -3.91
C ASP A 131 26.32 8.02 -3.62
N MET A 132 25.30 8.59 -4.28
CA MET A 132 23.91 8.15 -4.07
C MET A 132 23.66 6.69 -4.48
N LEU A 133 24.38 6.17 -5.50
CA LEU A 133 24.20 4.79 -5.95
C LEU A 133 24.74 3.76 -4.94
N LYS A 134 25.70 4.18 -4.11
CA LYS A 134 26.32 3.33 -3.08
C LYS A 134 25.79 3.62 -1.68
N GLY A 135 25.21 4.79 -1.45
CA GLY A 135 24.79 5.27 -0.14
C GLY A 135 23.30 5.19 0.12
N THR A 136 22.49 4.73 -0.83
CA THR A 136 21.02 4.64 -0.66
C THR A 136 20.63 3.26 -0.14
N TYR A 137 19.85 3.24 0.94
CA TYR A 137 19.36 2.02 1.59
C TYR A 137 17.82 2.05 1.67
N ARG A 138 17.20 0.87 1.70
CA ARG A 138 15.79 0.64 2.00
C ARG A 138 15.64 -0.44 3.05
N ARG A 139 14.60 -0.31 3.85
CA ARG A 139 14.20 -1.31 4.83
C ARG A 139 13.39 -2.40 4.15
N ASP A 140 13.81 -3.65 4.30
CA ASP A 140 13.04 -4.81 3.90
C ASP A 140 13.09 -5.83 5.03
N HIS A 141 11.93 -6.28 5.48
CA HIS A 141 11.82 -7.10 6.70
C HIS A 141 12.47 -6.38 7.90
N THR A 142 13.46 -6.98 8.56
CA THR A 142 14.22 -6.40 9.68
C THR A 142 15.61 -5.91 9.27
N GLY A 143 15.95 -5.94 7.97
CA GLY A 143 17.27 -5.59 7.46
C GLY A 143 17.31 -4.31 6.64
N ASP A 144 18.47 -3.64 6.67
CA ASP A 144 18.78 -2.49 5.85
C ASP A 144 19.54 -2.96 4.62
N TYR A 145 18.96 -2.80 3.44
CA TYR A 145 19.52 -3.27 2.18
C TYR A 145 19.88 -2.10 1.28
N ARG A 146 21.06 -2.17 0.68
CA ARG A 146 21.47 -1.20 -0.33
C ARG A 146 20.58 -1.33 -1.55
N CYS A 147 20.07 -0.20 -2.03
CA CYS A 147 19.25 -0.12 -3.22
C CYS A 147 20.04 -0.51 -4.48
N MET A 148 19.36 -1.15 -5.42
CA MET A 148 19.88 -1.36 -6.76
C MET A 148 19.97 -0.02 -7.52
N PRO A 149 20.91 0.15 -8.48
CA PRO A 149 21.00 1.38 -9.27
C PRO A 149 19.68 1.79 -9.94
N GLU A 150 18.88 0.82 -10.37
CA GLU A 150 17.58 1.04 -11.01
C GLU A 150 16.55 1.60 -10.01
N GLU A 151 16.56 1.16 -8.75
CA GLU A 151 15.70 1.68 -7.68
C GLU A 151 16.04 3.14 -7.38
N VAL A 152 17.34 3.46 -7.30
CA VAL A 152 17.83 4.83 -7.07
C VAL A 152 17.45 5.75 -8.22
N LYS A 153 17.63 5.32 -9.47
CA LYS A 153 17.24 6.08 -10.66
C LYS A 153 15.74 6.37 -10.69
N ARG A 154 14.91 5.41 -10.28
CA ARG A 154 13.45 5.61 -10.17
C ARG A 154 13.10 6.63 -9.09
N MET A 155 13.68 6.54 -7.90
CA MET A 155 13.47 7.53 -6.84
C MET A 155 13.84 8.94 -7.33
N LEU A 156 14.95 9.06 -8.04
CA LEU A 156 15.40 10.34 -8.60
C LEU A 156 14.41 10.85 -9.65
N ALA A 157 13.96 10.00 -10.58
CA ALA A 157 12.99 10.38 -11.59
C ALA A 157 11.66 10.85 -10.99
N ASP A 158 11.17 10.18 -9.93
CA ASP A 158 9.96 10.58 -9.22
C ASP A 158 10.12 11.90 -8.46
N SER A 159 11.34 12.26 -8.02
CA SER A 159 11.63 13.49 -7.30
C SER A 159 11.68 14.72 -8.20
N LEU A 160 11.88 14.54 -9.50
CA LEU A 160 11.98 15.66 -10.45
C LEU A 160 10.64 16.40 -10.60
N PRO A 161 10.69 17.73 -10.88
CA PRO A 161 9.49 18.52 -11.14
C PRO A 161 8.71 18.04 -12.37
N ASP A 162 9.45 17.67 -13.44
CA ASP A 162 8.87 17.15 -14.67
C ASP A 162 8.44 15.70 -14.48
N LYS A 163 7.17 15.47 -14.69
CA LYS A 163 6.59 14.12 -14.54
C LYS A 163 7.00 13.22 -15.70
N PRO A 164 7.26 11.92 -15.43
CA PRO A 164 7.72 10.99 -16.45
C PRO A 164 6.83 10.90 -17.68
N ASP A 165 5.52 11.05 -17.50
CA ASP A 165 4.54 10.99 -18.58
C ASP A 165 4.51 12.24 -19.48
N SER A 166 5.10 13.36 -19.03
CA SER A 166 5.17 14.62 -19.77
C SER A 166 6.43 14.76 -20.64
N LEU A 167 7.36 13.82 -20.55
CA LEU A 167 8.58 13.81 -21.35
C LEU A 167 8.28 13.59 -22.83
N VAL A 168 8.93 14.37 -23.69
CA VAL A 168 8.85 14.21 -25.16
C VAL A 168 9.71 13.01 -25.55
N LEU A 169 9.11 12.10 -26.33
CA LEU A 169 9.78 10.93 -26.89
C LEU A 169 10.46 11.36 -28.20
N GLU A 170 11.78 11.24 -28.26
CA GLU A 170 12.53 11.61 -29.43
C GLU A 170 12.18 10.74 -30.63
N HIS A 171 12.12 11.34 -31.81
CA HIS A 171 11.75 10.70 -33.07
C HIS A 171 10.33 10.11 -33.16
N SER A 172 9.47 10.35 -32.15
CA SER A 172 8.07 9.95 -32.22
C SER A 172 7.27 10.87 -33.15
N THR A 173 6.32 10.28 -33.87
CA THR A 173 5.49 10.97 -34.87
C THR A 173 3.99 10.70 -34.64
N ILE A 174 3.13 11.35 -35.41
CA ILE A 174 1.69 11.07 -35.42
C ILE A 174 1.40 9.66 -35.93
N GLU A 175 2.27 9.08 -36.74
CA GLU A 175 2.13 7.73 -37.28
C GLU A 175 2.24 6.64 -36.20
N ASP A 176 2.82 6.97 -35.05
CA ASP A 176 2.87 6.09 -33.87
C ASP A 176 1.51 5.98 -33.15
N LEU A 177 0.54 6.83 -33.51
CA LEU A 177 -0.79 6.84 -32.92
C LEU A 177 -1.76 5.94 -33.67
N ASP A 178 -2.68 5.35 -32.89
CA ASP A 178 -3.92 4.76 -33.37
C ASP A 178 -5.00 5.85 -33.46
N LEU A 179 -5.17 6.41 -34.66
CA LEU A 179 -6.15 7.49 -34.92
C LEU A 179 -7.59 7.09 -34.54
N PRO A 180 -8.07 5.85 -34.82
CA PRO A 180 -9.38 5.42 -34.34
C PRO A 180 -9.55 5.56 -32.82
N THR A 181 -8.53 5.27 -32.01
CA THR A 181 -8.55 5.50 -30.55
C THR A 181 -8.70 6.99 -30.23
N LEU A 182 -8.00 7.88 -30.92
CA LEU A 182 -8.12 9.32 -30.73
C LEU A 182 -9.53 9.82 -31.05
N ASP A 183 -10.15 9.32 -32.13
CA ASP A 183 -11.51 9.65 -32.50
C ASP A 183 -12.55 9.16 -31.49
N GLN A 184 -12.36 7.96 -30.95
CA GLN A 184 -13.19 7.45 -29.86
C GLN A 184 -13.09 8.34 -28.59
N TYR A 185 -11.88 8.76 -28.23
CA TYR A 185 -11.67 9.70 -27.12
C TYR A 185 -12.44 11.01 -27.35
N ARG A 186 -12.37 11.60 -28.55
CA ARG A 186 -13.14 12.81 -28.91
C ARG A 186 -14.65 12.59 -28.81
N ASN A 187 -15.14 11.44 -29.26
CA ASN A 187 -16.57 11.12 -29.21
C ASN A 187 -17.07 11.02 -27.77
N ILE A 188 -16.30 10.41 -26.88
CA ILE A 188 -16.65 10.37 -25.45
C ILE A 188 -16.56 11.77 -24.84
N LEU A 189 -15.52 12.54 -25.14
CA LEU A 189 -15.43 13.93 -24.67
C LEU A 189 -16.64 14.76 -25.13
N ARG A 190 -17.09 14.58 -26.38
CA ARG A 190 -18.30 15.24 -26.91
C ARG A 190 -19.56 14.81 -26.16
N SER A 191 -19.66 13.55 -25.79
CA SER A 191 -20.80 13.05 -25.01
C SER A 191 -20.83 13.61 -23.59
N VAL A 192 -19.68 13.71 -22.94
CA VAL A 192 -19.55 14.18 -21.54
C VAL A 192 -19.57 15.71 -21.47
N LYS A 193 -18.94 16.39 -22.43
CA LYS A 193 -18.78 17.87 -22.48
C LYS A 193 -19.02 18.39 -23.89
N PRO A 194 -20.29 18.47 -24.37
CA PRO A 194 -20.61 18.79 -25.76
C PRO A 194 -20.05 20.13 -26.27
N MET A 195 -19.88 21.10 -25.41
CA MET A 195 -19.40 22.45 -25.75
C MET A 195 -17.91 22.66 -25.43
N HIS A 196 -17.13 21.57 -25.24
CA HIS A 196 -15.72 21.73 -24.89
C HIS A 196 -14.91 22.30 -26.05
N PRO A 197 -14.10 23.38 -25.85
CA PRO A 197 -13.40 24.08 -26.96
C PRO A 197 -12.45 23.19 -27.75
N PHE A 198 -11.91 22.12 -27.14
CA PHE A 198 -10.98 21.24 -27.84
C PHE A 198 -11.64 20.43 -28.97
N LEU A 199 -12.96 20.27 -28.94
CA LEU A 199 -13.68 19.48 -29.94
C LEU A 199 -13.65 20.07 -31.35
N THR A 200 -13.38 21.38 -31.48
CA THR A 200 -13.28 22.09 -32.78
C THR A 200 -11.86 22.07 -33.38
N LEU A 201 -10.89 21.53 -32.63
CA LEU A 201 -9.49 21.51 -33.07
C LEU A 201 -9.18 20.31 -33.95
N ASP A 202 -8.26 20.50 -34.90
CA ASP A 202 -7.66 19.40 -35.66
C ASP A 202 -6.79 18.51 -34.73
N ASN A 203 -6.37 17.34 -35.25
CA ASN A 203 -5.68 16.34 -34.44
C ASN A 203 -4.44 16.87 -33.73
N LEU A 204 -3.56 17.57 -34.41
CA LEU A 204 -2.31 18.06 -33.77
C LEU A 204 -2.57 19.14 -32.71
N PRO A 205 -3.33 20.21 -32.95
CA PRO A 205 -3.73 21.17 -31.91
C PRO A 205 -4.48 20.50 -30.74
N PHE A 206 -5.32 19.51 -31.01
CA PHE A 206 -6.02 18.76 -29.99
C PHE A 206 -5.04 17.99 -29.09
N LEU A 207 -4.09 17.23 -29.67
CA LEU A 207 -3.04 16.53 -28.93
C LEU A 207 -2.16 17.49 -28.13
N GLN A 208 -1.85 18.67 -28.68
CA GLN A 208 -1.12 19.71 -27.95
C GLN A 208 -1.88 20.20 -26.70
N ARG A 209 -3.20 20.42 -26.83
CA ARG A 209 -4.05 20.84 -25.70
C ARG A 209 -4.21 19.76 -24.65
N LEU A 210 -4.21 18.50 -25.05
CA LEU A 210 -4.19 17.37 -24.11
C LEU A 210 -2.84 17.18 -23.42
N GLY A 211 -1.76 17.82 -23.90
CA GLY A 211 -0.41 17.55 -23.46
C GLY A 211 0.19 16.26 -24.03
N ALA A 212 -0.47 15.66 -25.03
CA ALA A 212 -0.03 14.45 -25.72
C ALA A 212 1.09 14.73 -26.75
N TRP A 213 1.20 15.98 -27.21
CA TRP A 213 2.22 16.46 -28.13
C TRP A 213 2.83 17.74 -27.58
N LYS A 214 4.14 17.81 -27.51
CA LYS A 214 4.87 18.97 -26.97
C LYS A 214 6.16 19.25 -27.74
N VAL A 215 6.74 20.44 -27.47
CA VAL A 215 8.11 20.76 -27.80
C VAL A 215 9.00 20.52 -26.57
N ASN A 216 10.09 19.82 -26.74
CA ASN A 216 11.18 19.79 -25.77
C ASN A 216 11.91 21.14 -25.80
N ARG A 217 11.76 21.94 -24.77
CA ARG A 217 12.34 23.30 -24.70
C ARG A 217 13.87 23.30 -24.67
N ALA A 218 14.50 22.22 -24.20
CA ALA A 218 15.95 22.12 -24.14
C ALA A 218 16.58 21.80 -25.51
N THR A 219 15.93 20.95 -26.30
CA THR A 219 16.46 20.50 -27.60
C THR A 219 15.78 21.14 -28.80
N GLY A 220 14.62 21.78 -28.62
CA GLY A 220 13.79 22.32 -29.69
C GLY A 220 13.04 21.24 -30.50
N THR A 221 13.15 19.96 -30.16
CA THR A 221 12.49 18.86 -30.85
C THR A 221 11.00 18.79 -30.49
N TYR A 222 10.18 18.44 -31.48
CA TYR A 222 8.73 18.20 -31.30
C TYR A 222 8.46 16.71 -31.31
N GLY A 223 7.47 16.25 -30.53
CA GLY A 223 7.08 14.85 -30.55
C GLY A 223 5.94 14.54 -29.60
N LEU A 224 5.52 13.28 -29.63
CA LEU A 224 4.60 12.73 -28.65
C LEU A 224 5.23 12.79 -27.26
N THR A 225 4.41 13.08 -26.28
CA THR A 225 4.80 12.82 -24.87
C THR A 225 4.59 11.35 -24.56
N ALA A 226 5.26 10.85 -23.53
CA ALA A 226 5.02 9.49 -23.03
C ALA A 226 3.51 9.27 -22.74
N ALA A 227 2.81 10.27 -22.19
CA ALA A 227 1.36 10.21 -22.00
C ALA A 227 0.59 10.05 -23.31
N GLY A 228 0.97 10.82 -24.35
CA GLY A 228 0.31 10.75 -25.65
C GLY A 228 0.43 9.37 -26.29
N LEU A 229 1.65 8.82 -26.26
CA LEU A 229 1.91 7.49 -26.80
C LEU A 229 1.18 6.40 -25.97
N LEU A 230 1.28 6.43 -24.64
CA LEU A 230 0.62 5.44 -23.78
C LEU A 230 -0.91 5.46 -23.90
N MET A 231 -1.51 6.65 -24.10
CA MET A 231 -2.97 6.80 -24.20
C MET A 231 -3.53 6.45 -25.57
N PHE A 232 -2.80 6.75 -26.65
CA PHE A 232 -3.33 6.69 -28.01
C PHE A 232 -2.43 5.95 -28.99
N GLY A 233 -1.29 5.42 -28.54
CA GLY A 233 -0.30 4.79 -29.41
C GLY A 233 -0.73 3.42 -29.93
N LYS A 234 -0.09 3.03 -31.03
CA LYS A 234 -0.09 1.65 -31.49
C LYS A 234 0.70 0.78 -30.52
N THR A 235 0.30 -0.45 -30.34
CA THR A 235 0.94 -1.39 -29.41
C THR A 235 2.44 -1.53 -29.66
N GLN A 236 2.83 -1.66 -30.93
CA GLN A 236 4.23 -1.79 -31.33
C GLN A 236 5.03 -0.55 -30.90
N SER A 237 4.57 0.66 -31.24
CA SER A 237 5.26 1.90 -30.89
C SER A 237 5.36 2.07 -29.37
N ILE A 238 4.31 1.69 -28.61
CA ILE A 238 4.39 1.70 -27.13
C ILE A 238 5.51 0.78 -26.64
N GLN A 239 5.60 -0.45 -27.15
CA GLN A 239 6.60 -1.44 -26.73
C GLN A 239 8.04 -1.05 -27.12
N GLU A 240 8.23 -0.29 -28.18
CA GLU A 240 9.54 0.26 -28.57
C GLU A 240 10.08 1.25 -27.51
N PHE A 241 9.21 2.12 -26.98
CA PHE A 241 9.61 3.12 -25.95
C PHE A 241 9.50 2.58 -24.53
N PHE A 242 8.64 1.60 -24.29
CA PHE A 242 8.36 0.99 -23.00
C PHE A 242 8.38 -0.54 -23.13
N PRO A 243 9.57 -1.18 -23.15
CA PRO A 243 9.70 -2.62 -23.38
C PRO A 243 8.98 -3.50 -22.35
N ASP A 244 8.87 -3.03 -21.09
CA ASP A 244 8.16 -3.71 -20.01
C ASP A 244 6.66 -3.38 -19.95
N TYR A 245 6.15 -2.59 -20.90
CA TYR A 245 4.73 -2.24 -20.94
C TYR A 245 3.86 -3.48 -21.12
N HIS A 246 2.97 -3.67 -20.17
CA HIS A 246 1.98 -4.73 -20.21
C HIS A 246 0.71 -4.32 -19.49
N VAL A 247 -0.45 -4.70 -20.04
CA VAL A 247 -1.76 -4.54 -19.42
C VAL A 247 -2.50 -5.86 -19.49
N ASP A 248 -3.07 -6.30 -18.37
CA ASP A 248 -3.72 -7.61 -18.27
C ASP A 248 -4.95 -7.52 -17.36
N TYR A 249 -6.10 -7.92 -17.86
CA TYR A 249 -7.30 -8.15 -17.09
C TYR A 249 -7.60 -9.64 -17.06
N GLN A 250 -7.90 -10.16 -15.90
CA GLN A 250 -8.20 -11.57 -15.64
C GLN A 250 -9.48 -11.69 -14.81
N GLU A 251 -10.48 -12.42 -15.28
CA GLU A 251 -11.64 -12.84 -14.50
C GLU A 251 -11.43 -14.27 -14.03
N ILE A 252 -11.47 -14.50 -12.71
CA ILE A 252 -11.10 -15.75 -12.06
C ILE A 252 -12.34 -16.35 -11.39
N SER A 253 -12.58 -17.65 -11.58
CA SER A 253 -13.68 -18.36 -10.93
C SER A 253 -13.31 -18.89 -9.54
N ASN A 254 -14.33 -19.24 -8.73
CA ASN A 254 -14.13 -19.85 -7.40
C ASN A 254 -13.47 -21.25 -7.44
N GLN A 255 -13.45 -21.90 -8.60
CA GLN A 255 -13.05 -23.31 -8.70
C GLN A 255 -11.63 -23.54 -9.22
N GLY A 256 -10.85 -22.48 -9.50
CA GLY A 256 -9.55 -22.73 -10.09
C GLY A 256 -8.60 -21.54 -10.13
N SER A 257 -7.35 -21.86 -10.36
CA SER A 257 -6.27 -20.90 -10.61
C SER A 257 -6.31 -20.29 -12.03
N ARG A 258 -7.21 -20.74 -12.89
CA ARG A 258 -7.29 -20.34 -14.30
C ARG A 258 -8.38 -19.27 -14.49
N TRP A 259 -8.08 -18.28 -15.34
CA TRP A 259 -9.06 -17.26 -15.74
C TRP A 259 -10.16 -17.87 -16.60
N ILE A 260 -11.38 -17.35 -16.47
CA ILE A 260 -12.54 -17.65 -17.32
C ILE A 260 -12.66 -16.62 -18.45
N ASP A 261 -12.12 -15.43 -18.26
CA ASP A 261 -12.05 -14.36 -19.26
C ASP A 261 -10.76 -13.57 -19.07
N ARG A 262 -10.18 -13.07 -20.17
CA ARG A 262 -8.93 -12.32 -20.14
C ARG A 262 -8.87 -11.28 -21.27
N ILE A 263 -8.31 -10.09 -20.94
CA ILE A 263 -7.98 -9.04 -21.93
C ILE A 263 -6.50 -8.70 -21.75
N TYR A 264 -5.70 -8.95 -22.77
CA TYR A 264 -4.26 -8.68 -22.79
C TYR A 264 -3.83 -8.31 -24.23
N PRO A 265 -2.62 -7.80 -24.44
CA PRO A 265 -2.10 -7.49 -25.77
C PRO A 265 -1.90 -8.78 -26.60
N ASP A 266 -2.92 -9.20 -27.31
CA ASP A 266 -2.94 -10.42 -28.14
C ASP A 266 -2.80 -10.13 -29.65
N GLY A 267 -2.60 -8.85 -30.01
CA GLY A 267 -2.47 -8.40 -31.40
C GLY A 267 -3.81 -8.17 -32.12
N THR A 268 -4.95 -8.43 -31.46
CA THR A 268 -6.27 -8.19 -32.07
C THR A 268 -6.78 -6.76 -31.88
N TRP A 269 -6.10 -5.97 -31.06
CA TRP A 269 -6.43 -4.58 -30.72
C TRP A 269 -5.19 -3.79 -30.34
N GLU A 270 -5.27 -2.48 -30.43
CA GLU A 270 -4.20 -1.60 -29.96
C GLU A 270 -4.26 -1.45 -28.45
N ALA A 271 -3.28 -2.04 -27.77
CA ALA A 271 -3.27 -2.19 -26.32
C ALA A 271 -2.79 -0.92 -25.59
N ASN A 272 -3.25 0.26 -26.05
CA ASN A 272 -3.04 1.51 -25.33
C ASN A 272 -3.97 1.63 -24.11
N LEU A 273 -3.66 2.56 -23.21
CA LEU A 273 -4.37 2.72 -21.93
C LEU A 273 -5.83 3.08 -22.08
N PHE A 274 -6.17 3.88 -23.11
CA PHE A 274 -7.55 4.26 -23.38
C PHE A 274 -8.38 3.03 -23.80
N GLN A 275 -7.89 2.25 -24.76
CA GLN A 275 -8.56 1.02 -25.20
C GLN A 275 -8.65 -0.02 -24.06
N PHE A 276 -7.58 -0.18 -23.28
CA PHE A 276 -7.59 -1.06 -22.12
C PHE A 276 -8.69 -0.67 -21.13
N PHE A 277 -8.77 0.61 -20.77
CA PHE A 277 -9.79 1.10 -19.85
C PHE A 277 -11.21 0.81 -20.36
N HIS A 278 -11.49 1.13 -21.63
CA HIS A 278 -12.82 0.98 -22.20
C HIS A 278 -13.23 -0.47 -22.46
N ARG A 279 -12.27 -1.37 -22.68
CA ARG A 279 -12.54 -2.82 -22.81
C ARG A 279 -12.78 -3.50 -21.46
N VAL A 280 -12.08 -3.07 -20.44
CA VAL A 280 -12.13 -3.70 -19.10
C VAL A 280 -13.27 -3.15 -18.25
N TRP A 281 -13.58 -1.85 -18.34
CA TRP A 281 -14.63 -1.22 -17.52
C TRP A 281 -15.99 -1.92 -17.58
N PRO A 282 -16.56 -2.27 -18.75
CA PRO A 282 -17.84 -2.97 -18.81
C PRO A 282 -17.82 -4.33 -18.07
N LYS A 283 -16.69 -5.04 -18.12
CA LYS A 283 -16.54 -6.35 -17.46
C LYS A 283 -16.43 -6.19 -15.93
N LEU A 284 -15.73 -5.16 -15.45
CA LEU A 284 -15.64 -4.85 -14.01
C LEU A 284 -17.02 -4.46 -13.44
N SER A 285 -17.75 -3.58 -14.15
CA SER A 285 -19.01 -3.02 -13.67
C SER A 285 -20.21 -3.97 -13.79
N PHE A 286 -20.13 -4.99 -14.64
CA PHE A 286 -21.27 -5.89 -14.97
C PHE A 286 -21.83 -6.62 -13.74
N SER A 287 -20.99 -7.04 -12.82
CA SER A 287 -21.38 -7.84 -11.64
C SER A 287 -21.80 -7.00 -10.43
N LEU A 288 -21.68 -5.67 -10.53
CA LEU A 288 -22.05 -4.79 -9.41
C LEU A 288 -23.57 -4.62 -9.29
N PRO A 289 -24.10 -4.52 -8.07
CA PRO A 289 -25.51 -4.24 -7.87
C PRO A 289 -25.89 -2.87 -8.45
N LYS A 290 -26.87 -2.85 -9.35
CA LYS A 290 -27.36 -1.62 -9.98
C LYS A 290 -28.38 -0.95 -9.04
N PRO A 291 -28.08 0.24 -8.50
CA PRO A 291 -29.02 0.92 -7.65
C PRO A 291 -30.21 1.44 -8.47
N PHE A 292 -31.38 1.45 -7.85
CA PHE A 292 -32.54 2.13 -8.42
C PHE A 292 -32.50 3.62 -8.01
N LEU A 293 -31.76 4.42 -8.75
CA LEU A 293 -31.66 5.87 -8.53
C LEU A 293 -32.32 6.60 -9.69
N LEU A 294 -33.17 7.58 -9.37
CA LEU A 294 -33.74 8.53 -10.33
C LEU A 294 -33.06 9.88 -10.17
N GLU A 295 -32.38 10.35 -11.21
CA GLU A 295 -31.79 11.67 -11.27
C GLU A 295 -32.43 12.45 -12.42
N ASN A 296 -33.06 13.56 -12.12
CA ASN A 296 -33.84 14.38 -13.09
C ASN A 296 -34.84 13.54 -13.94
N GLY A 297 -35.52 12.57 -13.29
CA GLY A 297 -36.50 11.70 -13.94
C GLY A 297 -35.90 10.61 -14.85
N ARG A 298 -34.59 10.47 -14.90
CA ARG A 298 -33.88 9.40 -15.62
C ARG A 298 -33.25 8.40 -14.65
N ARG A 299 -33.33 7.14 -15.00
CA ARG A 299 -32.69 6.08 -14.21
C ARG A 299 -31.18 6.22 -14.32
N ARG A 300 -30.50 6.27 -13.18
CA ARG A 300 -29.05 6.19 -13.07
C ARG A 300 -28.66 4.75 -12.73
N ASP A 301 -27.97 4.08 -13.66
CA ASP A 301 -27.55 2.68 -13.48
C ASP A 301 -26.26 2.54 -12.68
N GLU A 302 -25.54 3.64 -12.42
CA GLU A 302 -24.28 3.66 -11.68
C GLU A 302 -24.49 4.32 -10.30
N GLY A 303 -24.09 3.63 -9.24
CA GLY A 303 -24.08 4.13 -7.87
C GLY A 303 -22.67 4.40 -7.33
N ALA A 304 -22.57 4.76 -6.05
CA ALA A 304 -21.32 5.08 -5.39
C ALA A 304 -20.25 3.98 -5.53
N ILE A 305 -20.65 2.71 -5.54
CA ILE A 305 -19.73 1.56 -5.72
C ILE A 305 -19.14 1.56 -7.15
N HIS A 306 -19.96 1.85 -8.18
CA HIS A 306 -19.48 1.94 -9.56
C HIS A 306 -18.48 3.09 -9.71
N GLU A 307 -18.79 4.26 -9.14
CA GLU A 307 -17.88 5.41 -9.16
C GLU A 307 -16.56 5.10 -8.45
N ALA A 308 -16.62 4.46 -7.29
CA ALA A 308 -15.44 4.06 -6.52
C ALA A 308 -14.59 3.02 -7.26
N LEU A 309 -15.21 2.03 -7.90
CA LEU A 309 -14.48 1.03 -8.68
C LEU A 309 -13.82 1.64 -9.92
N ARG A 310 -14.53 2.58 -10.60
CA ARG A 310 -13.98 3.34 -11.73
C ARG A 310 -12.81 4.21 -11.31
N GLU A 311 -12.91 4.87 -10.15
CA GLU A 311 -11.83 5.64 -9.54
C GLU A 311 -10.61 4.74 -9.23
N ALA A 312 -10.82 3.56 -8.63
CA ALA A 312 -9.75 2.62 -8.35
C ALA A 312 -9.04 2.16 -9.63
N PHE A 313 -9.80 1.90 -10.70
CA PHE A 313 -9.25 1.52 -11.98
C PHE A 313 -8.47 2.66 -12.64
N ALA A 314 -9.03 3.86 -12.69
CA ALA A 314 -8.32 5.03 -13.20
C ALA A 314 -7.03 5.30 -12.40
N ASN A 315 -7.08 5.17 -11.08
CA ASN A 315 -5.92 5.36 -10.21
C ASN A 315 -4.82 4.32 -10.46
N SER A 316 -5.16 3.07 -10.77
CA SER A 316 -4.15 2.05 -11.11
C SER A 316 -3.37 2.43 -12.38
N ILE A 317 -4.00 3.12 -13.32
CA ILE A 317 -3.37 3.64 -14.54
C ILE A 317 -2.57 4.91 -14.26
N ILE A 318 -3.16 5.87 -13.53
CA ILE A 318 -2.58 7.18 -13.25
C ILE A 318 -1.31 7.07 -12.38
N HIS A 319 -1.26 6.11 -11.47
CA HIS A 319 -0.15 5.94 -10.53
C HIS A 319 0.89 4.90 -10.95
N ALA A 320 0.68 4.17 -12.04
CA ALA A 320 1.62 3.16 -12.53
C ALA A 320 2.97 3.77 -12.95
N ASP A 321 4.05 3.05 -12.65
CA ASP A 321 5.37 3.31 -13.21
C ASP A 321 5.55 2.52 -14.51
N TYR A 322 5.34 3.15 -15.65
CA TYR A 322 5.43 2.51 -16.97
C TYR A 322 6.86 2.12 -17.38
N ARG A 323 7.87 2.51 -16.61
CA ARG A 323 9.26 2.07 -16.74
C ARG A 323 9.61 0.96 -15.76
N GLY A 324 8.68 0.61 -14.87
CA GLY A 324 8.80 -0.48 -13.91
C GLY A 324 8.42 -1.83 -14.49
N GLN A 325 8.90 -2.90 -13.85
CA GLN A 325 8.61 -4.26 -14.30
C GLN A 325 7.20 -4.72 -13.97
N GLY A 326 6.59 -5.50 -14.86
CA GLY A 326 5.42 -6.34 -14.59
C GLY A 326 4.06 -5.78 -14.93
N GLY A 327 3.96 -4.60 -15.52
CA GLY A 327 2.72 -4.05 -16.09
C GLY A 327 1.56 -3.85 -15.08
N ILE A 328 0.42 -3.38 -15.59
CA ILE A 328 -0.83 -3.24 -14.84
C ILE A 328 -1.60 -4.56 -14.94
N VAL A 329 -1.94 -5.14 -13.79
CA VAL A 329 -2.74 -6.37 -13.73
C VAL A 329 -3.99 -6.13 -12.91
N ILE A 330 -5.14 -6.40 -13.50
CA ILE A 330 -6.44 -6.28 -12.85
C ILE A 330 -7.07 -7.66 -12.78
N LYS A 331 -7.41 -8.09 -11.56
CA LYS A 331 -8.07 -9.38 -11.36
C LYS A 331 -9.44 -9.16 -10.75
N LYS A 332 -10.45 -9.75 -11.39
CA LYS A 332 -11.81 -9.81 -10.88
C LYS A 332 -12.09 -11.22 -10.37
N TYR A 333 -12.43 -11.31 -9.11
CA TYR A 333 -12.95 -12.51 -8.47
C TYR A 333 -14.44 -12.34 -8.19
N PRO A 334 -15.18 -13.39 -7.87
CA PRO A 334 -16.60 -13.29 -7.50
C PRO A 334 -16.85 -12.40 -6.27
N ASP A 335 -15.88 -12.35 -5.36
CA ASP A 335 -15.94 -11.69 -4.04
C ASP A 335 -15.05 -10.47 -3.89
N ARG A 336 -14.18 -10.14 -4.88
CA ARG A 336 -13.23 -9.02 -4.79
C ARG A 336 -12.66 -8.59 -6.12
N PHE A 337 -12.06 -7.39 -6.10
CA PHE A 337 -11.25 -6.85 -7.19
C PHE A 337 -9.83 -6.59 -6.70
N LEU A 338 -8.83 -6.98 -7.50
CA LEU A 338 -7.43 -6.67 -7.25
C LEU A 338 -6.92 -5.76 -8.37
N PHE A 339 -6.35 -4.62 -7.98
CA PHE A 339 -5.66 -3.70 -8.90
C PHE A 339 -4.18 -3.70 -8.53
N VAL A 340 -3.35 -4.22 -9.41
CA VAL A 340 -1.90 -4.31 -9.23
C VAL A 340 -1.22 -3.45 -10.27
N ASN A 341 -0.45 -2.47 -9.84
CA ASN A 341 0.32 -1.63 -10.73
C ASN A 341 1.80 -1.56 -10.30
N PRO A 342 2.73 -1.42 -11.29
CA PRO A 342 4.15 -1.30 -11.00
C PRO A 342 4.47 0.04 -10.34
N GLY A 343 5.54 0.04 -9.55
CA GLY A 343 6.03 1.17 -8.80
C GLY A 343 5.66 1.12 -7.32
N TYR A 344 6.09 2.13 -6.57
CA TYR A 344 5.79 2.30 -5.14
C TYR A 344 4.88 3.52 -4.93
N MET A 345 4.29 3.61 -3.75
CA MET A 345 3.44 4.75 -3.39
C MET A 345 4.28 6.03 -3.21
N LEU A 346 3.85 7.12 -3.85
CA LEU A 346 4.47 8.44 -3.69
C LEU A 346 4.01 9.17 -2.42
N VAL A 347 2.94 8.69 -1.80
CA VAL A 347 2.43 9.18 -0.51
C VAL A 347 2.52 8.05 0.52
N PRO A 348 2.76 8.38 1.81
CA PRO A 348 2.72 7.38 2.87
C PRO A 348 1.36 6.67 2.93
N LEU A 349 1.36 5.38 3.28
CA LEU A 349 0.14 4.56 3.37
C LEU A 349 -0.89 5.16 4.34
N GLU A 350 -0.43 5.70 5.47
CA GLU A 350 -1.28 6.38 6.44
C GLU A 350 -2.00 7.59 5.81
N GLN A 351 -1.30 8.36 4.98
CA GLN A 351 -1.87 9.51 4.29
C GLN A 351 -2.91 9.09 3.24
N TYR A 352 -2.70 7.95 2.56
CA TYR A 352 -3.70 7.40 1.65
C TYR A 352 -5.03 7.12 2.37
N TYR A 353 -4.98 6.51 3.55
CA TYR A 353 -6.18 6.22 4.34
C TYR A 353 -6.82 7.46 4.94
N LYS A 354 -6.05 8.50 5.25
CA LYS A 354 -6.57 9.80 5.72
C LYS A 354 -7.20 10.62 4.58
N GLY A 355 -6.78 10.38 3.35
CA GLY A 355 -7.20 11.16 2.19
C GLY A 355 -6.65 12.58 2.15
N GLY A 356 -7.19 13.41 1.25
CA GLY A 356 -6.84 14.84 1.14
C GLY A 356 -5.48 15.12 0.48
N CYS A 357 -4.71 14.10 0.11
CA CYS A 357 -3.45 14.25 -0.61
C CYS A 357 -3.41 13.30 -1.80
N SER A 358 -3.03 13.81 -2.96
CA SER A 358 -2.81 13.01 -4.16
C SER A 358 -1.54 13.50 -4.86
N VAL A 359 -0.64 12.56 -5.12
CA VAL A 359 0.57 12.79 -5.90
C VAL A 359 0.57 11.81 -7.08
N PRO A 360 -0.04 12.18 -8.20
CA PRO A 360 -0.06 11.33 -9.39
C PRO A 360 1.36 11.22 -9.97
N ARG A 361 1.73 10.01 -10.38
CA ARG A 361 2.98 9.79 -11.13
C ARG A 361 2.82 10.31 -12.55
N ASN A 362 1.65 10.12 -13.17
CA ASN A 362 1.34 10.46 -14.54
C ASN A 362 0.26 11.56 -14.61
N THR A 363 0.69 12.83 -14.47
CA THR A 363 -0.22 13.99 -14.37
C THR A 363 -0.91 14.34 -15.69
N THR A 364 -0.27 14.05 -16.82
CA THR A 364 -0.85 14.28 -18.14
C THR A 364 -1.94 13.24 -18.42
N ILE A 365 -1.68 11.97 -18.13
CA ILE A 365 -2.68 10.89 -18.20
C ILE A 365 -3.86 11.21 -17.28
N GLN A 366 -3.60 11.64 -16.04
CA GLN A 366 -4.67 12.06 -15.13
C GLN A 366 -5.54 13.16 -15.73
N THR A 367 -4.93 14.14 -16.38
CA THR A 367 -5.66 15.24 -17.03
C THR A 367 -6.55 14.72 -18.14
N MET A 368 -6.07 13.79 -18.96
CA MET A 368 -6.86 13.17 -20.04
C MET A 368 -8.04 12.38 -19.49
N PHE A 369 -7.84 11.58 -18.42
CA PHE A 369 -8.93 10.85 -17.76
C PHE A 369 -9.95 11.80 -17.12
N SER A 370 -9.50 12.87 -16.44
CA SER A 370 -10.38 13.87 -15.80
C SER A 370 -11.24 14.64 -16.81
N LEU A 371 -10.76 14.86 -18.04
CA LEU A 371 -11.56 15.46 -19.11
C LEU A 371 -12.77 14.60 -19.49
N LEU A 372 -12.64 13.29 -19.42
CA LEU A 372 -13.71 12.31 -19.65
C LEU A 372 -14.59 12.07 -18.41
N GLY A 373 -14.28 12.70 -17.26
CA GLY A 373 -15.01 12.48 -16.00
C GLY A 373 -14.52 11.24 -15.23
N TYR A 374 -13.34 10.71 -15.56
CA TYR A 374 -12.73 9.58 -14.87
C TYR A 374 -11.55 10.07 -14.02
N GLY A 375 -11.61 9.88 -12.70
CA GLY A 375 -10.57 10.34 -11.78
C GLY A 375 -10.61 11.85 -11.51
N GLU A 376 -10.65 12.25 -10.26
CA GLU A 376 -10.63 13.65 -9.83
C GLU A 376 -9.24 14.07 -9.34
N LYS A 377 -8.92 15.38 -9.49
CA LYS A 377 -7.63 15.93 -9.06
C LYS A 377 -7.57 16.31 -7.58
N ALA A 378 -8.69 16.21 -6.85
CA ALA A 378 -8.83 16.82 -5.52
C ALA A 378 -8.27 15.98 -4.35
N GLY A 379 -7.63 14.84 -4.59
CA GLY A 379 -7.18 13.93 -3.52
C GLY A 379 -8.32 13.24 -2.75
N SER A 380 -9.54 13.28 -3.28
CA SER A 380 -10.74 12.68 -2.70
C SER A 380 -10.95 11.22 -3.10
N GLY A 381 -10.18 10.72 -4.08
CA GLY A 381 -10.38 9.39 -4.67
C GLY A 381 -10.31 8.25 -3.65
N SER A 382 -9.30 8.25 -2.77
CA SER A 382 -9.17 7.25 -1.71
C SER A 382 -10.37 7.28 -0.74
N LEU A 383 -10.79 8.47 -0.31
CA LEU A 383 -11.94 8.63 0.59
C LEU A 383 -13.25 8.19 -0.07
N ARG A 384 -13.43 8.44 -1.38
CA ARG A 384 -14.58 7.97 -2.14
C ARG A 384 -14.64 6.45 -2.18
N ILE A 385 -13.52 5.78 -2.45
CA ILE A 385 -13.41 4.32 -2.44
C ILE A 385 -13.75 3.79 -1.03
N MET A 386 -13.15 4.36 0.03
CA MET A 386 -13.41 3.95 1.40
C MET A 386 -14.88 4.13 1.80
N SER A 387 -15.47 5.30 1.49
CA SER A 387 -16.85 5.61 1.82
C SER A 387 -17.84 4.70 1.10
N ALA A 388 -17.62 4.41 -0.19
CA ALA A 388 -18.48 3.52 -0.96
C ALA A 388 -18.47 2.09 -0.41
N TRP A 389 -17.30 1.56 -0.06
CA TRP A 389 -17.17 0.23 0.56
C TRP A 389 -17.78 0.18 1.95
N ALA A 390 -17.58 1.23 2.76
CA ALA A 390 -18.22 1.35 4.08
C ALA A 390 -19.75 1.43 3.99
N SER A 391 -20.29 2.17 3.03
CA SER A 391 -21.75 2.27 2.83
C SER A 391 -22.40 0.96 2.39
N ALA A 392 -21.63 0.08 1.75
CA ALA A 392 -22.04 -1.29 1.42
C ALA A 392 -21.82 -2.29 2.57
N HIS A 393 -21.34 -1.85 3.73
CA HIS A 393 -20.93 -2.69 4.87
C HIS A 393 -19.89 -3.75 4.50
N TRP A 394 -19.05 -3.48 3.47
CA TRP A 394 -17.98 -4.37 3.06
C TRP A 394 -16.68 -4.07 3.80
N ARG A 395 -15.77 -5.06 3.79
CA ARG A 395 -14.44 -4.92 4.39
C ARG A 395 -13.70 -3.74 3.78
N LYS A 396 -13.05 -2.96 4.64
CA LYS A 396 -12.28 -1.78 4.23
C LYS A 396 -11.26 -2.15 3.15
N PRO A 397 -11.16 -1.34 2.07
CA PRO A 397 -10.13 -1.48 1.05
C PRO A 397 -8.73 -1.61 1.64
N PHE A 398 -7.95 -2.53 1.12
CA PHE A 398 -6.62 -2.83 1.65
C PHE A 398 -5.55 -2.60 0.59
N ILE A 399 -4.48 -1.87 0.96
CA ILE A 399 -3.30 -1.71 0.12
C ILE A 399 -2.15 -2.53 0.70
N SER A 400 -1.52 -3.31 -0.16
CA SER A 400 -0.24 -3.95 0.10
C SER A 400 0.80 -3.51 -0.93
N MET A 401 2.05 -3.53 -0.51
CA MET A 401 3.19 -3.21 -1.36
C MET A 401 4.18 -4.38 -1.32
N THR A 402 4.75 -4.68 -2.48
CA THR A 402 5.87 -5.61 -2.59
C THR A 402 7.10 -4.87 -3.07
N ASN A 403 8.26 -5.34 -2.62
CA ASN A 403 9.55 -4.88 -3.09
C ASN A 403 10.15 -5.97 -4.00
N ARG A 404 10.85 -5.57 -5.06
CA ARG A 404 11.57 -6.47 -5.97
C ARG A 404 10.72 -7.52 -6.69
N PRO A 405 9.90 -7.11 -7.65
CA PRO A 405 9.73 -5.75 -8.14
C PRO A 405 8.78 -4.93 -7.28
N ASP A 406 8.99 -3.60 -7.29
CA ASP A 406 8.09 -2.68 -6.61
C ASP A 406 6.70 -2.74 -7.23
N ARG A 407 5.69 -3.08 -6.44
CA ARG A 407 4.28 -3.10 -6.86
C ARG A 407 3.36 -2.61 -5.76
N VAL A 408 2.32 -1.95 -6.16
CA VAL A 408 1.19 -1.58 -5.29
C VAL A 408 -0.01 -2.42 -5.68
N CYS A 409 -0.61 -3.06 -4.69
CA CYS A 409 -1.83 -3.86 -4.86
C CYS A 409 -2.94 -3.28 -4.00
N LEU A 410 -4.04 -2.87 -4.64
CA LEU A 410 -5.29 -2.48 -3.99
C LEU A 410 -6.26 -3.66 -4.05
N ASP A 411 -6.63 -4.19 -2.88
CA ASP A 411 -7.62 -5.27 -2.71
C ASP A 411 -8.95 -4.68 -2.23
N LEU A 412 -9.99 -4.85 -3.05
CA LEU A 412 -11.35 -4.37 -2.82
C LEU A 412 -12.29 -5.55 -2.61
N LYS A 413 -12.38 -6.05 -1.36
CA LYS A 413 -13.25 -7.18 -1.00
C LYS A 413 -14.70 -6.76 -0.88
N MET A 414 -15.62 -7.55 -1.43
CA MET A 414 -17.08 -7.40 -1.35
C MET A 414 -17.68 -8.29 -0.25
N GLU A 415 -16.93 -8.51 0.81
CA GLU A 415 -17.34 -9.32 1.95
C GLU A 415 -17.83 -8.42 3.09
N VAL A 416 -18.90 -8.84 3.74
CA VAL A 416 -19.43 -8.17 4.95
C VAL A 416 -18.39 -8.25 6.07
N LEU A 417 -18.25 -7.18 6.85
CA LEU A 417 -17.23 -7.05 7.89
C LEU A 417 -17.35 -8.13 8.98
N LEU A 418 -18.57 -8.47 9.35
CA LEU A 418 -18.91 -9.51 10.35
C LEU A 418 -20.02 -10.40 9.78
N PRO A 419 -19.70 -11.41 8.95
CA PRO A 419 -20.68 -12.35 8.45
C PRO A 419 -21.33 -13.13 9.59
N LYS A 420 -22.62 -13.41 9.45
CA LYS A 420 -23.38 -14.18 10.45
C LYS A 420 -22.76 -15.57 10.70
N ASP A 421 -22.39 -16.22 9.62
CA ASP A 421 -21.80 -17.57 9.66
C ASP A 421 -20.46 -17.58 10.40
N SER A 422 -19.64 -16.53 10.23
CA SER A 422 -18.37 -16.36 10.96
C SER A 422 -18.62 -16.17 12.46
N LEU A 423 -19.62 -15.37 12.83
CA LEU A 423 -19.98 -15.17 14.24
C LEU A 423 -20.49 -16.47 14.89
N GLU A 424 -21.34 -17.22 14.21
CA GLU A 424 -21.84 -18.51 14.68
C GLU A 424 -20.70 -19.53 14.83
N HIS A 425 -19.73 -19.52 13.90
CA HIS A 425 -18.56 -20.40 13.98
C HIS A 425 -17.60 -19.98 15.12
N LEU A 426 -17.38 -18.69 15.33
CA LEU A 426 -16.59 -18.19 16.47
C LEU A 426 -17.26 -18.55 17.81
N GLU A 427 -18.59 -18.48 17.90
CA GLU A 427 -19.33 -18.93 19.07
C GLU A 427 -19.20 -20.43 19.31
N TYR A 428 -19.20 -21.22 18.26
CA TYR A 428 -18.99 -22.66 18.35
C TYR A 428 -17.59 -22.99 18.90
N ILE A 429 -16.57 -22.26 18.46
CA ILE A 429 -15.17 -22.50 18.88
C ILE A 429 -14.91 -22.00 20.30
N PHE A 430 -15.36 -20.78 20.64
CA PHE A 430 -14.95 -20.06 21.84
C PHE A 430 -16.08 -19.86 22.86
N GLY A 431 -17.31 -20.26 22.55
CA GLY A 431 -18.47 -20.07 23.41
C GLY A 431 -19.16 -18.71 23.23
N LYS A 432 -20.30 -18.53 23.92
CA LYS A 432 -21.18 -17.34 23.79
C LYS A 432 -20.53 -16.02 24.23
N ASP A 433 -19.47 -16.08 25.02
CA ASP A 433 -18.78 -14.90 25.52
C ASP A 433 -18.10 -14.07 24.40
N VAL A 434 -17.83 -14.69 23.23
CA VAL A 434 -17.30 -13.99 22.04
C VAL A 434 -18.23 -12.87 21.57
N ARG A 435 -19.56 -13.01 21.71
CA ARG A 435 -20.52 -11.93 21.36
C ARG A 435 -20.39 -10.68 22.21
N ASN A 436 -19.90 -10.84 23.43
CA ASN A 436 -19.74 -9.74 24.36
C ASN A 436 -18.39 -9.03 24.19
N MET A 437 -17.54 -9.49 23.27
CA MET A 437 -16.26 -8.84 22.99
C MET A 437 -16.48 -7.47 22.30
N TYR A 438 -15.61 -6.53 22.60
CA TYR A 438 -15.62 -5.23 21.95
C TYR A 438 -15.38 -5.35 20.45
N GLY A 439 -16.01 -4.47 19.65
CA GLY A 439 -16.13 -4.57 18.21
C GLY A 439 -14.82 -4.85 17.46
N ASP A 440 -13.70 -4.24 17.86
CA ASP A 440 -12.41 -4.45 17.19
C ASP A 440 -11.84 -5.86 17.40
N ALA A 441 -11.95 -6.42 18.60
CA ALA A 441 -11.52 -7.79 18.90
C ALA A 441 -12.31 -8.81 18.05
N LEU A 442 -13.61 -8.60 17.92
CA LEU A 442 -14.48 -9.44 17.12
C LEU A 442 -14.15 -9.35 15.62
N VAL A 443 -13.81 -8.16 15.12
CA VAL A 443 -13.33 -7.96 13.74
C VAL A 443 -12.02 -8.70 13.52
N ILE A 444 -11.08 -8.68 14.47
CA ILE A 444 -9.81 -9.42 14.39
C ILE A 444 -10.08 -10.93 14.29
N LEU A 445 -10.90 -11.48 15.19
CA LEU A 445 -11.20 -12.91 15.21
C LEU A 445 -11.96 -13.37 13.96
N SER A 446 -12.98 -12.60 13.54
CA SER A 446 -13.72 -12.90 12.31
C SER A 446 -12.83 -12.78 11.07
N THR A 447 -11.87 -11.85 11.05
CA THR A 447 -10.92 -11.76 9.96
C THR A 447 -9.97 -12.96 9.94
N ALA A 448 -9.45 -13.35 11.11
CA ALA A 448 -8.57 -14.51 11.24
C ALA A 448 -9.28 -15.82 10.84
N GLU A 449 -10.58 -15.92 11.12
CA GLU A 449 -11.42 -17.06 10.73
C GLU A 449 -11.61 -17.13 9.22
N ILE A 450 -12.03 -16.03 8.59
CA ILE A 450 -12.38 -15.96 7.17
C ILE A 450 -11.14 -16.05 6.28
N GLU A 451 -10.05 -15.38 6.66
CA GLU A 451 -8.82 -15.30 5.86
C GLU A 451 -7.83 -16.41 6.20
N GLY A 452 -8.19 -17.30 7.18
CA GLY A 452 -7.33 -18.38 7.64
C GLY A 452 -6.14 -17.93 8.49
N GLY A 453 -6.04 -16.63 8.78
CA GLY A 453 -5.01 -15.99 9.57
C GLY A 453 -4.95 -14.49 9.30
N VAL A 454 -4.41 -13.71 10.22
CA VAL A 454 -4.39 -12.25 10.12
C VAL A 454 -3.03 -11.68 10.52
N SER A 455 -2.59 -10.64 9.84
CA SER A 455 -1.37 -9.90 10.17
C SER A 455 -1.66 -8.50 10.72
N ASN A 456 -0.71 -7.93 11.45
CA ASN A 456 -0.81 -6.55 11.91
C ASN A 456 -1.07 -5.57 10.76
N LEU A 457 -0.36 -5.71 9.65
CA LEU A 457 -0.53 -4.87 8.47
C LEU A 457 -1.96 -4.97 7.90
N ARG A 458 -2.52 -6.18 7.85
CA ARG A 458 -3.91 -6.39 7.41
C ARG A 458 -4.91 -5.66 8.31
N LEU A 459 -4.69 -5.73 9.62
CA LEU A 459 -5.56 -5.10 10.61
C LEU A 459 -5.47 -3.56 10.62
N GLN A 460 -4.33 -2.98 10.31
CA GLN A 460 -4.21 -1.53 10.10
C GLN A 460 -5.18 -1.03 9.03
N GLY A 461 -5.31 -1.81 7.94
CA GLY A 461 -6.28 -1.53 6.90
C GLY A 461 -7.77 -1.69 7.32
N LEU A 462 -8.06 -2.43 8.37
CA LEU A 462 -9.43 -2.71 8.83
C LEU A 462 -9.87 -1.82 9.99
N LEU A 463 -9.01 -1.62 10.99
CA LEU A 463 -9.39 -1.08 12.30
C LEU A 463 -9.13 0.42 12.46
N ASN A 464 -8.56 1.10 11.51
CA ASN A 464 -8.20 2.53 11.61
C ASN A 464 -7.36 2.86 12.87
N LYS A 465 -6.50 1.91 13.29
CA LYS A 465 -5.63 2.00 14.47
C LYS A 465 -4.15 1.94 14.07
N HIS A 466 -3.31 2.51 14.92
CA HIS A 466 -1.86 2.45 14.71
C HIS A 466 -1.34 1.02 14.88
N SER A 467 -0.25 0.67 14.18
CA SER A 467 0.40 -0.66 14.24
C SER A 467 0.68 -1.13 15.67
N SER A 468 1.11 -0.22 16.56
CA SER A 468 1.36 -0.50 17.96
C SER A 468 0.12 -0.90 18.74
N GLU A 469 -1.01 -0.21 18.53
CA GLU A 469 -2.29 -0.53 19.19
C GLU A 469 -2.77 -1.92 18.76
N ILE A 470 -2.66 -2.21 17.47
CA ILE A 470 -3.01 -3.52 16.92
C ILE A 470 -2.12 -4.62 17.48
N SER A 471 -0.81 -4.34 17.65
CA SER A 471 0.13 -5.31 18.25
C SER A 471 -0.24 -5.64 19.70
N ILE A 472 -0.70 -4.67 20.48
CA ILE A 472 -1.20 -4.89 21.83
C ILE A 472 -2.45 -5.76 21.79
N MET A 473 -3.43 -5.42 20.97
CA MET A 473 -4.66 -6.21 20.83
C MET A 473 -4.40 -7.66 20.41
N LEU A 474 -3.47 -7.88 19.47
CA LEU A 474 -3.08 -9.22 19.03
C LEU A 474 -2.41 -10.01 20.16
N LYS A 475 -1.52 -9.38 20.96
CA LYS A 475 -0.91 -10.00 22.12
C LYS A 475 -1.95 -10.35 23.19
N ASP A 476 -2.89 -9.46 23.46
CA ASP A 476 -3.98 -9.70 24.39
C ASP A 476 -4.84 -10.90 23.96
N LEU A 477 -5.23 -10.96 22.69
CA LEU A 477 -5.99 -12.08 22.15
C LEU A 477 -5.20 -13.40 22.17
N CYS A 478 -3.87 -13.34 22.01
CA CYS A 478 -3.00 -14.51 22.20
C CYS A 478 -2.94 -14.92 23.67
N SER A 479 -2.77 -13.96 24.61
CA SER A 479 -2.71 -14.24 26.05
C SER A 479 -4.03 -14.84 26.59
N GLN A 480 -5.15 -14.40 26.02
CA GLN A 480 -6.49 -14.92 26.34
C GLN A 480 -6.79 -16.27 25.63
N GLY A 481 -5.87 -16.73 24.79
CA GLY A 481 -5.99 -18.03 24.11
C GLY A 481 -6.83 -18.04 22.85
N TYR A 482 -7.29 -16.91 22.33
CA TYR A 482 -8.08 -16.84 21.09
C TYR A 482 -7.25 -17.00 19.83
N LEU A 483 -6.01 -16.51 19.83
CA LEU A 483 -5.09 -16.54 18.69
C LEU A 483 -3.78 -17.24 19.04
N ASN A 484 -3.20 -17.88 18.00
CA ASN A 484 -1.84 -18.42 18.03
C ASN A 484 -0.99 -17.70 17.00
N PRO A 485 0.19 -17.13 17.38
CA PRO A 485 1.11 -16.52 16.42
C PRO A 485 1.85 -17.62 15.64
N GLU A 486 1.94 -17.45 14.33
CA GLU A 486 2.75 -18.25 13.43
C GLU A 486 3.75 -17.34 12.72
N ASN A 487 5.00 -17.81 12.59
CA ASN A 487 6.16 -17.03 12.10
C ASN A 487 6.58 -15.92 13.08
N LYS A 488 7.64 -15.17 12.71
CA LYS A 488 8.19 -14.06 13.51
C LYS A 488 8.40 -12.83 12.63
N GLY A 489 8.36 -11.65 13.26
CA GLY A 489 8.62 -10.37 12.61
C GLY A 489 7.45 -9.85 11.76
N ARG A 490 7.74 -9.18 10.64
CA ARG A 490 6.74 -8.57 9.74
C ARG A 490 5.73 -9.58 9.17
N TRP A 491 6.11 -10.83 9.05
CA TRP A 491 5.30 -11.91 8.50
C TRP A 491 4.58 -12.72 9.58
N THR A 492 4.54 -12.23 10.81
CA THR A 492 3.76 -12.88 11.86
C THR A 492 2.29 -12.88 11.44
N SER A 493 1.75 -14.07 11.25
CA SER A 493 0.33 -14.32 11.05
C SER A 493 -0.25 -14.87 12.34
N TYR A 494 -1.44 -14.46 12.67
CA TYR A 494 -2.16 -14.89 13.86
C TYR A 494 -3.36 -15.71 13.42
N HIS A 495 -3.43 -16.96 13.89
CA HIS A 495 -4.45 -17.93 13.52
C HIS A 495 -5.35 -18.22 14.70
N LEU A 496 -6.62 -18.58 14.44
CA LEU A 496 -7.52 -18.97 15.51
C LEU A 496 -6.99 -20.19 16.27
N ASN A 497 -7.04 -20.13 17.59
CA ASN A 497 -6.69 -21.24 18.45
C ASN A 497 -7.86 -22.25 18.54
N LYS A 498 -7.90 -23.21 17.64
CA LYS A 498 -8.95 -24.25 17.59
C LYS A 498 -8.89 -25.27 18.74
N GLY A 499 -7.87 -25.18 19.62
CA GLY A 499 -7.67 -26.15 20.72
C GLY A 499 -8.54 -25.95 21.95
N ILE A 500 -9.24 -24.82 22.08
CA ILE A 500 -10.07 -24.51 23.27
C ILE A 500 -11.47 -25.16 23.15
N GLY A 501 -12.04 -25.24 21.93
CA GLY A 501 -13.37 -25.82 21.69
C GLY A 501 -13.50 -27.30 22.00
N LEU A 502 -12.39 -28.04 21.94
CA LEU A 502 -12.39 -29.48 22.24
C LEU A 502 -12.49 -29.83 23.75
N LYS A 503 -12.25 -28.86 24.65
CA LYS A 503 -12.38 -29.12 26.11
C LYS A 503 -13.80 -28.97 26.64
N GLN A 504 -14.70 -28.28 25.95
CA GLN A 504 -16.12 -28.20 26.36
C GLN A 504 -17.01 -29.28 25.75
N GLY A 505 -16.63 -29.87 24.61
CA GLY A 505 -17.37 -31.01 24.00
C GLY A 505 -17.25 -32.32 24.77
N SER A 506 -16.16 -32.53 25.53
CA SER A 506 -15.97 -33.78 26.29
C SER A 506 -16.77 -33.85 27.61
N LEU A 507 -17.41 -32.76 28.02
CA LEU A 507 -18.28 -32.74 29.21
C LEU A 507 -19.75 -33.13 28.90
N PHE A 508 -20.16 -33.12 27.63
CA PHE A 508 -21.52 -33.51 27.23
C PHE A 508 -21.63 -34.92 26.69
N GLU A 509 -20.54 -35.56 26.25
CA GLU A 509 -20.57 -37.00 25.86
C GLU A 509 -20.72 -37.96 27.03
N ASN A 510 -20.49 -37.53 28.27
CA ASN A 510 -20.69 -38.35 29.47
C ASN A 510 -22.11 -38.27 30.06
N LEU A 511 -23.02 -37.46 29.51
CA LEU A 511 -24.40 -37.37 29.99
C LEU A 511 -25.40 -38.21 29.19
N ASP A 512 -25.07 -38.57 27.95
CA ASP A 512 -25.91 -39.46 27.11
C ASP A 512 -25.64 -40.95 27.35
N GLY A 513 -24.54 -41.32 28.02
CA GLY A 513 -24.19 -42.71 28.38
C GLY A 513 -24.99 -43.31 29.52
N HIS A 514 -25.69 -42.50 30.33
CA HIS A 514 -26.46 -43.01 31.50
C HIS A 514 -27.98 -43.08 31.30
N LEU A 515 -28.50 -42.73 30.11
CA LEU A 515 -29.94 -42.81 29.84
C LEU A 515 -30.37 -44.04 29.00
N ASN A 516 -29.43 -44.82 28.47
CA ASN A 516 -29.74 -46.03 27.68
C ASN A 516 -29.61 -47.35 28.44
N GLU A 517 -29.22 -47.34 29.73
CA GLU A 517 -29.14 -48.61 30.53
C GLU A 517 -30.37 -48.89 31.40
N LYS A 518 -31.49 -48.16 31.24
CA LYS A 518 -32.72 -48.39 32.04
C LYS A 518 -33.99 -48.73 31.26
N MET A 519 -33.88 -49.19 30.02
CA MET A 519 -35.05 -49.62 29.24
C MET A 519 -35.00 -51.08 28.70
N ASP A 520 -34.15 -51.94 29.25
CA ASP A 520 -34.16 -53.34 28.91
C ASP A 520 -34.21 -54.25 30.17
N THR A 521 -35.22 -54.09 31.01
CA THR A 521 -35.71 -55.15 31.93
C THR A 521 -37.07 -54.74 32.47
N SER A 522 -38.15 -55.09 31.75
CA SER A 522 -39.42 -55.60 32.27
C SER A 522 -40.36 -56.00 31.11
#